data_4c6154d62046d58f111bbc64b2c75a8e
#
_entry.id   4c6154d62046d58f111bbc64b2c75a8e
#
_cell.length_a   1.000
_cell.length_b   1.000
_cell.length_c   1.000
_cell.angle_alpha   90.00
_cell.angle_beta   90.00
_cell.angle_gamma   90.00
#
_symmetry.space_group_name_H-M   'P 1'
#
loop_
_entity.id
_entity.type
_entity.pdbx_description
1 polymer ?
#
loop_
_entity_poly.entity_id
_entity_poly.type
_entity_poly.pdbx_seq_one_letter_code
_entity_poly.pdbx_strand_id
1 'polypeptide(L)'
;LLAKIKFSDSIYQIDIIPAQNENGQFYEMLTAPELDSKVFDDYGFEGQLSLGEDEFYQKYEEDIKRLTEKFMPPKEEDARSLSQYRQQMEQYVDYRNYLTFSMYEKVEDENGNVRKNAVDDMAGRDSGGEGQNPKYVALLAGFAMLYMQQTNRDSKIRLVLLDEAFSKMDKERSEVCLHYARELELQLIVCVPDERLQSLIRNVDCVYGFRRHQN
;
A
#
# COMPACT_ATOMS: atom_id res chain seq x y z
N LEU A 1 3.67 -7.26 -8.07
CA LEU A 1 2.77 -8.34 -7.62
C LEU A 1 1.36 -8.16 -8.21
N LEU A 2 0.69 -7.06 -7.93
CA LEU A 2 -0.69 -6.82 -8.41
C LEU A 2 -0.84 -6.89 -9.93
N ALA A 3 0.10 -6.37 -10.69
CA ALA A 3 0.05 -6.34 -12.15
C ALA A 3 0.14 -7.73 -12.84
N LYS A 4 0.37 -8.80 -12.08
CA LYS A 4 0.46 -10.17 -12.62
C LYS A 4 -0.87 -10.93 -12.54
N ILE A 5 -1.88 -10.36 -11.88
CA ILE A 5 -3.11 -11.07 -11.59
C ILE A 5 -4.25 -10.45 -12.36
N LYS A 6 -4.86 -11.29 -13.19
CA LYS A 6 -6.02 -10.94 -14.00
C LYS A 6 -7.29 -11.43 -13.27
N PHE A 7 -8.15 -10.50 -12.89
CA PHE A 7 -9.47 -10.79 -12.37
C PHE A 7 -10.48 -10.71 -13.51
N SER A 8 -10.85 -11.85 -14.07
CA SER A 8 -11.64 -11.87 -15.30
C SER A 8 -10.95 -11.03 -16.38
N ASP A 9 -11.47 -9.86 -16.70
CA ASP A 9 -10.93 -8.94 -17.71
C ASP A 9 -10.18 -7.73 -17.11
N SER A 10 -10.01 -7.70 -15.78
CA SER A 10 -9.43 -6.56 -15.05
C SER A 10 -8.07 -6.86 -14.45
N ILE A 11 -7.18 -5.88 -14.47
CA ILE A 11 -5.90 -5.88 -13.77
C ILE A 11 -5.88 -4.69 -12.82
N TYR A 12 -5.50 -4.92 -11.55
CA TYR A 12 -5.35 -3.83 -10.58
C TYR A 12 -3.93 -3.30 -10.54
N GLN A 13 -3.81 -1.97 -10.45
CA GLN A 13 -2.54 -1.27 -10.33
C GLN A 13 -2.62 -0.23 -9.22
N ILE A 14 -1.57 -0.12 -8.41
CA ILE A 14 -1.39 0.98 -7.46
C ILE A 14 -0.36 1.93 -8.07
N ASP A 15 -0.75 3.19 -8.20
CA ASP A 15 0.16 4.28 -8.51
C ASP A 15 0.52 4.99 -7.21
N ILE A 16 1.81 5.24 -7.02
CA ILE A 16 2.37 5.96 -5.89
C ILE A 16 3.08 7.18 -6.47
N ILE A 17 2.57 8.36 -6.18
CA ILE A 17 3.09 9.62 -6.70
C ILE A 17 3.35 10.61 -5.55
N PRO A 18 4.25 11.57 -5.70
CA PRO A 18 4.39 12.66 -4.73
C PRO A 18 3.04 13.35 -4.48
N ALA A 19 2.77 13.69 -3.25
CA ALA A 19 1.56 14.41 -2.89
C ALA A 19 1.52 15.79 -3.57
N GLN A 20 0.32 16.25 -3.96
CA GLN A 20 0.17 17.55 -4.63
C GLN A 20 0.10 18.70 -3.60
N ASN A 21 1.07 18.74 -2.68
CA ASN A 21 1.20 19.73 -1.63
C ASN A 21 2.68 19.94 -1.26
N GLU A 22 2.95 20.72 -0.21
CA GLU A 22 4.31 20.98 0.29
C GLU A 22 5.08 19.70 0.62
N ASN A 23 4.42 18.68 1.18
CA ASN A 23 5.07 17.43 1.52
C ASN A 23 5.56 16.68 0.27
N GLY A 24 4.85 16.76 -0.86
CA GLY A 24 5.31 16.18 -2.11
C GLY A 24 6.57 16.87 -2.65
N GLN A 25 6.69 18.17 -2.47
CA GLN A 25 7.91 18.91 -2.81
C GLN A 25 9.09 18.48 -1.94
N PHE A 26 8.87 18.28 -0.64
CA PHE A 26 9.88 17.72 0.25
C PHE A 26 10.28 16.30 -0.14
N TYR A 27 9.31 15.47 -0.59
CA TYR A 27 9.61 14.14 -1.08
C TYR A 27 10.54 14.18 -2.29
N GLU A 28 10.27 15.03 -3.27
CA GLU A 28 11.12 15.19 -4.45
C GLU A 28 12.54 15.63 -4.07
N MET A 29 12.66 16.57 -3.13
CA MET A 29 13.94 16.99 -2.58
C MET A 29 14.68 15.84 -1.87
N LEU A 30 14.00 15.13 -0.96
CA LEU A 30 14.59 14.06 -0.13
C LEU A 30 14.95 12.80 -0.94
N THR A 31 14.38 12.63 -2.13
CA THR A 31 14.67 11.51 -3.04
C THR A 31 15.45 11.94 -4.27
N ALA A 32 15.97 13.16 -4.28
CA ALA A 32 16.76 13.68 -5.38
C ALA A 32 18.01 12.81 -5.60
N PRO A 33 18.33 12.46 -6.87
CA PRO A 33 19.48 11.61 -7.17
C PRO A 33 20.80 12.18 -6.65
N GLU A 34 20.89 13.48 -6.51
CA GLU A 34 22.03 14.20 -5.99
C GLU A 34 22.35 13.86 -4.51
N LEU A 35 21.36 13.31 -3.78
CA LEU A 35 21.53 12.82 -2.40
C LEU A 35 21.96 11.34 -2.33
N ASP A 36 22.10 10.64 -3.44
CA ASP A 36 22.53 9.24 -3.40
C ASP A 36 23.99 9.16 -2.92
N SER A 37 24.22 8.50 -1.80
CA SER A 37 25.52 8.41 -1.12
C SER A 37 26.65 7.86 -1.99
N LYS A 38 26.34 7.15 -3.07
CA LYS A 38 27.33 6.69 -4.05
C LYS A 38 27.96 7.84 -4.85
N VAL A 39 27.27 8.96 -4.97
CA VAL A 39 27.81 10.17 -5.58
C VAL A 39 28.76 10.89 -4.61
N PHE A 40 28.54 10.73 -3.31
CA PHE A 40 29.37 11.34 -2.26
C PHE A 40 30.64 10.54 -1.95
N ASP A 41 30.64 9.20 -2.13
CA ASP A 41 31.79 8.34 -1.79
C ASP A 41 32.87 8.30 -2.88
N ASP A 42 32.54 8.59 -4.13
CA ASP A 42 33.51 8.49 -5.26
C ASP A 42 34.45 9.71 -5.38
N TYR A 43 34.21 10.79 -4.65
CA TYR A 43 35.02 12.01 -4.67
C TYR A 43 35.67 12.32 -3.31
N GLY A 44 36.23 11.32 -2.67
CA GLY A 44 36.91 11.36 -1.36
C GLY A 44 38.01 12.41 -1.22
N PHE A 45 37.61 13.68 -1.13
CA PHE A 45 38.46 14.76 -0.65
C PHE A 45 37.75 15.48 0.49
N GLU A 46 38.26 15.30 1.69
CA GLU A 46 37.86 16.12 2.86
C GLU A 46 37.99 17.60 2.51
N GLY A 47 36.84 18.30 2.40
CA GLY A 47 36.77 19.74 2.37
C GLY A 47 36.37 20.41 1.06
N GLN A 48 36.08 19.69 -0.02
CA GLN A 48 35.41 20.24 -1.20
C GLN A 48 33.99 19.69 -1.32
N LEU A 49 33.00 20.60 -1.18
CA LEU A 49 31.63 20.30 -1.61
C LEU A 49 31.68 19.84 -3.07
N SER A 50 31.09 18.71 -3.38
CA SER A 50 31.02 18.22 -4.76
C SER A 50 30.15 19.17 -5.58
N LEU A 51 30.42 19.30 -6.88
CA LEU A 51 29.58 20.12 -7.78
C LEU A 51 28.10 19.73 -7.70
N GLY A 52 27.78 18.47 -7.41
CA GLY A 52 26.40 18.01 -7.23
C GLY A 52 25.76 18.49 -5.93
N GLU A 53 26.53 18.69 -4.86
CA GLU A 53 26.02 19.27 -3.60
C GLU A 53 25.65 20.74 -3.81
N ASP A 54 26.47 21.52 -4.51
CA ASP A 54 26.17 22.92 -4.79
C ASP A 54 24.90 23.07 -5.66
N GLU A 55 24.73 22.22 -6.67
CA GLU A 55 23.54 22.19 -7.51
C GLU A 55 22.29 21.80 -6.71
N PHE A 56 22.40 20.80 -5.82
CA PHE A 56 21.31 20.38 -4.93
C PHE A 56 20.89 21.51 -4.01
N TYR A 57 21.85 22.13 -3.30
CA TYR A 57 21.56 23.25 -2.39
C TYR A 57 20.96 24.45 -3.11
N GLN A 58 21.44 24.80 -4.31
CA GLN A 58 20.85 25.89 -5.10
C GLN A 58 19.42 25.58 -5.54
N LYS A 59 19.16 24.36 -5.96
CA LYS A 59 17.85 23.92 -6.46
C LYS A 59 16.80 23.86 -5.34
N TYR A 60 17.17 23.40 -4.16
CA TYR A 60 16.25 23.10 -3.07
C TYR A 60 16.43 24.02 -1.83
N GLU A 61 17.12 25.14 -1.96
CA GLU A 61 17.42 26.04 -0.83
C GLU A 61 16.18 26.44 -0.03
N GLU A 62 15.10 26.81 -0.73
CA GLU A 62 13.85 27.21 -0.07
C GLU A 62 13.14 26.01 0.60
N ASP A 63 13.18 24.83 -0.01
CA ASP A 63 12.56 23.63 0.53
C ASP A 63 13.31 23.13 1.77
N ILE A 64 14.65 23.18 1.72
CA ILE A 64 15.52 22.85 2.86
C ILE A 64 15.20 23.79 4.02
N LYS A 65 15.12 25.07 3.76
CA LYS A 65 14.81 26.09 4.79
C LYS A 65 13.43 25.83 5.39
N ARG A 66 12.40 25.66 4.56
CA ARG A 66 11.02 25.38 5.01
C ARG A 66 10.94 24.11 5.84
N LEU A 67 11.58 23.04 5.38
CA LEU A 67 11.58 21.76 6.12
C LEU A 67 12.33 21.90 7.45
N THR A 68 13.49 22.57 7.46
CA THR A 68 14.28 22.80 8.68
C THR A 68 13.50 23.63 9.71
N GLU A 69 12.80 24.67 9.28
CA GLU A 69 11.96 25.49 10.16
C GLU A 69 10.87 24.65 10.86
N LYS A 70 10.30 23.65 10.18
CA LYS A 70 9.29 22.75 10.77
C LYS A 70 9.87 21.83 11.86
N PHE A 71 11.16 21.52 11.79
CA PHE A 71 11.88 20.72 12.80
C PHE A 71 12.50 21.55 13.91
N MET A 72 12.36 22.89 13.88
CA MET A 72 12.81 23.72 14.99
C MET A 72 11.87 23.60 16.19
N PRO A 73 12.40 23.36 17.40
CA PRO A 73 11.57 23.31 18.60
C PRO A 73 10.94 24.68 18.90
N PRO A 74 9.77 24.70 19.56
CA PRO A 74 9.13 25.94 19.94
C PRO A 74 10.01 26.73 20.92
N LYS A 75 9.95 28.07 20.85
CA LYS A 75 10.70 28.93 21.75
C LYS A 75 10.17 28.88 23.20
N GLU A 76 8.89 28.56 23.36
CA GLU A 76 8.24 28.41 24.65
C GLU A 76 8.21 26.92 25.02
N GLU A 77 8.87 26.56 26.12
CA GLU A 77 8.97 25.18 26.60
C GLU A 77 7.80 24.79 27.52
N ASP A 78 6.59 25.32 27.30
CA ASP A 78 5.41 24.84 28.04
C ASP A 78 4.92 23.49 27.52
N ALA A 79 4.19 22.75 28.37
CA ALA A 79 3.73 21.39 28.05
C ALA A 79 2.79 21.34 26.83
N ARG A 80 2.05 22.45 26.56
CA ARG A 80 1.12 22.54 25.43
C ARG A 80 1.88 22.72 24.12
N SER A 81 2.82 23.66 24.09
CA SER A 81 3.66 23.92 22.91
C SER A 81 4.50 22.70 22.52
N LEU A 82 5.06 21.99 23.51
CA LEU A 82 5.80 20.74 23.29
C LEU A 82 4.90 19.60 22.78
N SER A 83 3.65 19.50 23.26
CA SER A 83 2.70 18.50 22.78
C SER A 83 2.28 18.74 21.34
N GLN A 84 2.01 20.00 20.98
CA GLN A 84 1.68 20.39 19.61
C GLN A 84 2.85 20.15 18.66
N TYR A 85 4.06 20.49 19.09
CA TYR A 85 5.28 20.23 18.32
C TYR A 85 5.49 18.73 18.04
N ARG A 86 5.32 17.86 19.06
CA ARG A 86 5.41 16.40 18.88
C ARG A 86 4.39 15.88 17.88
N GLN A 87 3.13 16.31 18.00
CA GLN A 87 2.08 15.92 17.06
C GLN A 87 2.38 16.38 15.63
N GLN A 88 2.98 17.55 15.48
CA GLN A 88 3.42 18.08 14.19
C GLN A 88 4.59 17.28 13.63
N MET A 89 5.55 16.89 14.48
CA MET A 89 6.67 16.05 14.06
C MET A 89 6.24 14.67 13.58
N GLU A 90 5.25 14.05 14.22
CA GLU A 90 4.71 12.77 13.78
C GLU A 90 4.21 12.81 12.34
N GLN A 91 3.64 13.95 11.89
CA GLN A 91 3.21 14.13 10.51
C GLN A 91 4.38 14.17 9.52
N TYR A 92 5.50 14.77 9.89
CA TYR A 92 6.68 14.86 9.01
C TYR A 92 7.57 13.62 9.05
N VAL A 93 7.48 12.81 10.09
CA VAL A 93 8.22 11.53 10.17
C VAL A 93 7.50 10.42 9.40
N ASP A 94 6.20 10.51 9.22
CA ASP A 94 5.43 9.53 8.48
C ASP A 94 5.54 9.78 6.96
N TYR A 95 6.35 8.97 6.26
CA TYR A 95 6.58 9.08 4.81
C TYR A 95 5.28 8.98 3.99
N ARG A 96 4.22 8.38 4.52
CA ARG A 96 2.93 8.25 3.83
C ARG A 96 2.28 9.60 3.56
N ASN A 97 2.60 10.62 4.36
CA ASN A 97 2.10 11.98 4.16
C ASN A 97 2.76 12.72 3.00
N TYR A 98 3.86 12.18 2.47
CA TYR A 98 4.59 12.73 1.33
C TYR A 98 4.10 12.17 0.00
N LEU A 99 3.26 11.13 0.03
CA LEU A 99 2.84 10.36 -1.13
C LEU A 99 1.31 10.31 -1.24
N THR A 100 0.85 10.25 -2.46
CA THR A 100 -0.54 9.92 -2.79
C THR A 100 -0.57 8.51 -3.35
N PHE A 101 -1.43 7.67 -2.79
CA PHE A 101 -1.66 6.29 -3.22
C PHE A 101 -2.99 6.23 -3.94
N SER A 102 -2.98 5.80 -5.18
CA SER A 102 -4.20 5.63 -5.97
C SER A 102 -4.27 4.23 -6.55
N MET A 103 -5.41 3.56 -6.37
CA MET A 103 -5.64 2.24 -6.93
C MET A 103 -6.54 2.36 -8.16
N TYR A 104 -6.16 1.69 -9.22
CA TYR A 104 -6.88 1.68 -10.49
C TYR A 104 -7.19 0.25 -10.92
N GLU A 105 -8.35 0.11 -11.53
CA GLU A 105 -8.72 -1.05 -12.32
C GLU A 105 -8.44 -0.76 -13.79
N LYS A 106 -7.72 -1.64 -14.46
CA LYS A 106 -7.51 -1.61 -15.91
C LYS A 106 -8.35 -2.71 -16.53
N VAL A 107 -9.29 -2.32 -17.37
CA VAL A 107 -10.14 -3.22 -18.13
C VAL A 107 -9.75 -3.11 -19.61
N GLU A 108 -9.45 -4.25 -20.24
CA GLU A 108 -9.20 -4.34 -21.66
C GLU A 108 -10.51 -4.72 -22.37
N ASP A 109 -10.93 -3.91 -23.36
CA ASP A 109 -12.09 -4.21 -24.18
C ASP A 109 -11.76 -5.22 -25.29
N GLU A 110 -12.79 -5.73 -25.97
CA GLU A 110 -12.64 -6.68 -27.08
C GLU A 110 -11.78 -6.16 -28.25
N ASN A 111 -11.58 -4.84 -28.33
CA ASN A 111 -10.77 -4.19 -29.35
C ASN A 111 -9.32 -3.92 -28.89
N GLY A 112 -8.96 -4.32 -27.68
CA GLY A 112 -7.62 -4.10 -27.11
C GLY A 112 -7.41 -2.71 -26.52
N ASN A 113 -8.47 -1.89 -26.36
CA ASN A 113 -8.36 -0.61 -25.70
C ASN A 113 -8.37 -0.79 -24.18
N VAL A 114 -7.44 -0.18 -23.49
CA VAL A 114 -7.34 -0.24 -22.02
C VAL A 114 -8.03 0.98 -21.41
N ARG A 115 -9.10 0.73 -20.65
CA ARG A 115 -9.74 1.74 -19.80
C ARG A 115 -9.15 1.66 -18.39
N LYS A 116 -8.80 2.81 -17.81
CA LYS A 116 -8.30 2.95 -16.44
C LYS A 116 -9.35 3.62 -15.58
N ASN A 117 -9.91 2.91 -14.61
CA ASN A 117 -10.93 3.40 -13.68
C ASN A 117 -10.31 3.54 -12.28
N ALA A 118 -10.46 4.69 -11.65
CA ALA A 118 -10.05 4.86 -10.26
C ALA A 118 -11.01 4.09 -9.33
N VAL A 119 -10.44 3.30 -8.42
CA VAL A 119 -11.24 2.47 -7.50
C VAL A 119 -12.06 3.34 -6.54
N ASP A 120 -11.54 4.49 -6.16
CA ASP A 120 -12.25 5.44 -5.29
C ASP A 120 -13.51 6.01 -5.96
N ASP A 121 -13.48 6.22 -7.27
CA ASP A 121 -14.64 6.69 -8.05
C ASP A 121 -15.72 5.61 -8.20
N MET A 122 -15.33 4.34 -8.08
CA MET A 122 -16.24 3.19 -8.16
C MET A 122 -16.95 2.92 -6.83
N ALA A 123 -16.38 3.30 -5.70
CA ALA A 123 -16.86 2.97 -4.35
C ALA A 123 -18.28 3.47 -4.02
N GLY A 124 -18.87 4.37 -4.84
CA GLY A 124 -20.24 4.87 -4.68
C GLY A 124 -21.24 4.38 -5.75
N ARG A 125 -20.76 3.69 -6.80
CA ARG A 125 -21.58 3.28 -7.95
C ARG A 125 -21.93 1.81 -7.94
N ASP A 126 -21.14 0.98 -7.26
CA ASP A 126 -21.31 -0.47 -7.27
C ASP A 126 -22.30 -0.92 -6.21
N SER A 127 -23.51 -1.20 -6.64
CA SER A 127 -24.59 -1.79 -5.82
C SER A 127 -24.42 -3.31 -5.59
N GLY A 128 -23.27 -3.88 -5.93
CA GLY A 128 -22.98 -5.31 -5.85
C GLY A 128 -21.56 -5.60 -5.37
N GLY A 129 -21.18 -6.89 -5.29
CA GLY A 129 -19.87 -7.36 -4.83
C GLY A 129 -18.64 -6.85 -5.59
N GLU A 130 -18.82 -6.08 -6.66
CA GLU A 130 -17.75 -5.54 -7.51
C GLU A 130 -16.78 -4.65 -6.76
N GLY A 131 -17.28 -3.77 -5.89
CA GLY A 131 -16.44 -2.88 -5.07
C GLY A 131 -15.60 -3.57 -3.98
N GLN A 132 -15.79 -4.89 -3.75
CA GLN A 132 -15.01 -5.62 -2.75
C GLN A 132 -13.71 -6.23 -3.32
N ASN A 133 -13.66 -6.56 -4.62
CA ASN A 133 -12.48 -7.17 -5.24
C ASN A 133 -11.19 -6.39 -5.00
N PRO A 134 -11.13 -5.08 -5.28
CA PRO A 134 -9.92 -4.31 -5.07
C PRO A 134 -9.42 -4.36 -3.63
N LYS A 135 -10.33 -4.36 -2.66
CA LYS A 135 -10.01 -4.38 -1.23
C LYS A 135 -9.35 -5.70 -0.83
N TYR A 136 -9.90 -6.84 -1.29
CA TYR A 136 -9.30 -8.15 -1.01
C TYR A 136 -7.95 -8.32 -1.70
N VAL A 137 -7.82 -7.85 -2.94
CA VAL A 137 -6.55 -7.88 -3.67
C VAL A 137 -5.48 -7.09 -2.95
N ALA A 138 -5.79 -5.86 -2.55
CA ALA A 138 -4.86 -5.01 -1.81
C ALA A 138 -4.50 -5.63 -0.44
N LEU A 139 -5.49 -6.17 0.27
CA LEU A 139 -5.32 -6.81 1.58
C LEU A 139 -4.39 -8.03 1.48
N LEU A 140 -4.66 -8.95 0.56
CA LEU A 140 -3.86 -10.17 0.39
C LEU A 140 -2.44 -9.82 -0.10
N ALA A 141 -2.28 -8.87 -1.01
CA ALA A 141 -0.98 -8.38 -1.42
C ALA A 141 -0.20 -7.75 -0.26
N GLY A 142 -0.88 -6.98 0.61
CA GLY A 142 -0.28 -6.39 1.81
C GLY A 142 0.24 -7.46 2.77
N PHE A 143 -0.54 -8.50 3.05
CA PHE A 143 -0.09 -9.64 3.88
C PHE A 143 1.09 -10.37 3.24
N ALA A 144 1.05 -10.62 1.94
CA ALA A 144 2.16 -11.26 1.25
C ALA A 144 3.44 -10.42 1.35
N MET A 145 3.36 -9.11 1.16
CA MET A 145 4.51 -8.22 1.32
C MET A 145 5.04 -8.24 2.76
N LEU A 146 4.18 -8.20 3.76
CA LEU A 146 4.55 -8.27 5.17
C LEU A 146 5.37 -9.55 5.47
N TYR A 147 4.92 -10.69 4.96
CA TYR A 147 5.62 -11.95 5.13
C TYR A 147 6.91 -12.05 4.29
N MET A 148 6.97 -11.39 3.13
CA MET A 148 8.15 -11.35 2.26
C MET A 148 9.30 -10.52 2.81
N GLN A 149 9.03 -9.49 3.61
CA GLN A 149 10.06 -8.63 4.22
C GLN A 149 10.93 -9.34 5.26
N GLN A 150 10.55 -10.54 5.66
CA GLN A 150 11.28 -11.28 6.69
C GLN A 150 12.36 -12.18 6.06
N THR A 151 13.56 -12.12 6.61
CA THR A 151 14.78 -12.77 6.07
C THR A 151 14.75 -14.30 6.00
N ASN A 152 13.87 -14.99 6.77
CA ASN A 152 13.73 -16.45 6.76
C ASN A 152 12.37 -16.87 6.19
N ARG A 153 12.27 -16.92 4.86
CA ARG A 153 11.01 -17.24 4.14
C ARG A 153 10.48 -18.65 4.41
N ASP A 154 11.39 -19.63 4.54
CA ASP A 154 11.02 -21.06 4.45
C ASP A 154 10.50 -21.65 5.77
N SER A 155 10.64 -20.93 6.90
CA SER A 155 10.30 -21.42 8.23
C SER A 155 9.06 -20.77 8.84
N LYS A 156 8.26 -20.01 8.09
CA LYS A 156 7.16 -19.22 8.66
C LYS A 156 5.80 -19.59 8.14
N ILE A 157 4.87 -19.64 9.07
CA ILE A 157 3.44 -19.76 8.77
C ILE A 157 2.98 -18.41 8.19
N ARG A 158 2.48 -18.41 6.96
CA ARG A 158 1.91 -17.22 6.29
C ARG A 158 0.40 -17.22 6.44
N LEU A 159 -0.07 -17.19 7.68
CA LEU A 159 -1.46 -17.34 8.04
C LEU A 159 -2.22 -16.02 7.99
N VAL A 160 -3.35 -16.01 7.31
CA VAL A 160 -4.32 -14.91 7.27
C VAL A 160 -5.68 -15.43 7.72
N LEU A 161 -6.26 -14.76 8.71
CA LEU A 161 -7.60 -15.03 9.24
C LEU A 161 -8.56 -13.99 8.69
N LEU A 162 -9.60 -14.42 8.01
CA LEU A 162 -10.63 -13.54 7.43
C LEU A 162 -11.99 -13.92 7.99
N ASP A 163 -12.65 -12.96 8.64
CA ASP A 163 -14.02 -13.12 9.11
C ASP A 163 -15.01 -12.51 8.11
N GLU A 164 -16.17 -13.16 7.93
CA GLU A 164 -17.18 -12.79 6.94
C GLU A 164 -16.63 -12.58 5.51
N ALA A 165 -15.54 -13.25 5.19
CA ALA A 165 -14.89 -13.09 3.90
C ALA A 165 -15.81 -13.51 2.75
N PHE A 166 -15.66 -12.81 1.63
CA PHE A 166 -16.37 -13.06 0.40
C PHE A 166 -17.91 -12.99 0.49
N SER A 167 -18.45 -12.42 1.58
CA SER A 167 -19.90 -12.39 1.86
C SER A 167 -20.70 -11.68 0.74
N LYS A 168 -20.10 -10.68 0.10
CA LYS A 168 -20.71 -9.89 -0.99
C LYS A 168 -20.10 -10.15 -2.36
N MET A 169 -19.15 -11.06 -2.49
CA MET A 169 -18.56 -11.45 -3.77
C MET A 169 -19.39 -12.54 -4.46
N ASP A 170 -19.42 -12.52 -5.78
CA ASP A 170 -19.89 -13.65 -6.55
C ASP A 170 -18.92 -14.84 -6.48
N LYS A 171 -19.35 -15.98 -7.03
CA LYS A 171 -18.58 -17.23 -6.99
C LYS A 171 -17.25 -17.09 -7.73
N GLU A 172 -17.27 -16.57 -8.94
CA GLU A 172 -16.12 -16.47 -9.84
C GLU A 172 -15.01 -15.61 -9.22
N ARG A 173 -15.38 -14.45 -8.68
CA ARG A 173 -14.45 -13.55 -8.00
C ARG A 173 -13.88 -14.12 -6.72
N SER A 174 -14.69 -14.85 -5.95
CA SER A 174 -14.21 -15.54 -4.75
C SER A 174 -13.19 -16.62 -5.10
N GLU A 175 -13.42 -17.38 -6.19
CA GLU A 175 -12.48 -18.37 -6.70
C GLU A 175 -11.15 -17.73 -7.12
N VAL A 176 -11.18 -16.61 -7.83
CA VAL A 176 -9.98 -15.87 -8.24
C VAL A 176 -9.21 -15.35 -7.02
N CYS A 177 -9.89 -14.82 -6.00
CA CYS A 177 -9.25 -14.38 -4.76
C CYS A 177 -8.55 -15.52 -4.01
N LEU A 178 -9.20 -16.70 -3.93
CA LEU A 178 -8.60 -17.89 -3.31
C LEU A 178 -7.39 -18.40 -4.10
N HIS A 179 -7.48 -18.42 -5.42
CA HIS A 179 -6.35 -18.77 -6.28
C HIS A 179 -5.18 -17.80 -6.10
N TYR A 180 -5.48 -16.51 -6.06
CA TYR A 180 -4.49 -15.47 -5.79
C TYR A 180 -3.78 -15.65 -4.45
N ALA A 181 -4.52 -15.96 -3.39
CA ALA A 181 -3.91 -16.22 -2.10
C ALA A 181 -2.93 -17.40 -2.14
N ARG A 182 -3.25 -18.44 -2.91
CA ARG A 182 -2.36 -19.60 -3.14
C ARG A 182 -1.09 -19.21 -3.91
N GLU A 183 -1.21 -18.40 -4.97
CA GLU A 183 -0.04 -17.89 -5.71
C GLU A 183 0.88 -17.03 -4.84
N LEU A 184 0.30 -16.33 -3.87
CA LEU A 184 1.04 -15.57 -2.85
C LEU A 184 1.60 -16.47 -1.73
N GLU A 185 1.36 -17.79 -1.81
CA GLU A 185 1.75 -18.77 -0.78
C GLU A 185 1.18 -18.45 0.62
N LEU A 186 -0.01 -17.84 0.67
CA LEU A 186 -0.70 -17.53 1.91
C LEU A 186 -1.56 -18.73 2.34
N GLN A 187 -1.60 -18.99 3.64
CA GLN A 187 -2.54 -19.90 4.28
C GLN A 187 -3.75 -19.11 4.77
N LEU A 188 -4.94 -19.45 4.28
CA LEU A 188 -6.17 -18.77 4.67
C LEU A 188 -7.00 -19.62 5.63
N ILE A 189 -7.48 -19.00 6.70
CA ILE A 189 -8.63 -19.48 7.47
C ILE A 189 -9.75 -18.45 7.27
N VAL A 190 -10.85 -18.90 6.69
CA VAL A 190 -11.94 -18.04 6.25
C VAL A 190 -13.23 -18.45 6.95
N CYS A 191 -13.83 -17.53 7.71
CA CYS A 191 -15.16 -17.73 8.25
C CYS A 191 -16.20 -17.22 7.26
N VAL A 192 -17.15 -18.07 6.91
CA VAL A 192 -18.20 -17.72 5.94
C VAL A 192 -19.56 -18.23 6.41
N PRO A 193 -20.65 -17.53 6.06
CA PRO A 193 -22.01 -18.04 6.28
C PRO A 193 -22.27 -19.30 5.46
N ASP A 194 -23.18 -20.17 5.96
CA ASP A 194 -23.54 -21.45 5.31
C ASP A 194 -23.96 -21.29 3.83
N GLU A 195 -24.63 -20.20 3.53
CA GLU A 195 -25.09 -19.87 2.16
C GLU A 195 -23.94 -19.72 1.16
N ARG A 196 -22.75 -19.36 1.63
CA ARG A 196 -21.55 -19.18 0.81
C ARG A 196 -20.71 -20.44 0.67
N LEU A 197 -20.90 -21.42 1.53
CA LEU A 197 -20.11 -22.63 1.55
C LEU A 197 -20.10 -23.34 0.18
N GLN A 198 -21.26 -23.43 -0.49
CA GLN A 198 -21.38 -24.08 -1.78
C GLN A 198 -20.51 -23.46 -2.87
N SER A 199 -20.30 -22.15 -2.82
CA SER A 199 -19.48 -21.44 -3.79
C SER A 199 -17.98 -21.62 -3.57
N LEU A 200 -17.57 -21.92 -2.33
CA LEU A 200 -16.16 -21.96 -1.93
C LEU A 200 -15.60 -23.36 -1.74
N ILE A 201 -16.46 -24.35 -1.47
CA ILE A 201 -16.06 -25.70 -1.04
C ILE A 201 -15.10 -26.40 -2.01
N ARG A 202 -15.18 -26.09 -3.31
CA ARG A 202 -14.30 -26.68 -4.33
C ARG A 202 -12.89 -26.13 -4.32
N ASN A 203 -12.70 -24.96 -3.67
CA ASN A 203 -11.46 -24.20 -3.69
C ASN A 203 -10.78 -24.15 -2.32
N VAL A 204 -11.27 -24.92 -1.34
CA VAL A 204 -10.70 -25.01 0.01
C VAL A 204 -10.24 -26.46 0.29
N ASP A 205 -9.20 -26.57 1.10
CA ASP A 205 -8.58 -27.89 1.40
C ASP A 205 -9.30 -28.58 2.55
N CYS A 206 -9.96 -27.82 3.46
CA CYS A 206 -10.68 -28.37 4.61
C CYS A 206 -11.84 -27.45 5.00
N VAL A 207 -12.91 -28.06 5.51
CA VAL A 207 -14.10 -27.35 6.00
C VAL A 207 -14.43 -27.81 7.42
N TYR A 208 -14.61 -26.85 8.32
CA TYR A 208 -15.07 -27.08 9.69
C TYR A 208 -16.44 -26.46 9.88
N GLY A 209 -17.44 -27.29 10.24
CA GLY A 209 -18.78 -26.83 10.55
C GLY A 209 -18.96 -26.62 12.06
N PHE A 210 -19.42 -25.43 12.45
CA PHE A 210 -19.75 -25.10 13.84
C PHE A 210 -21.26 -24.96 13.99
N ARG A 211 -21.83 -25.70 14.91
CA ARG A 211 -23.27 -25.63 15.23
C ARG A 211 -23.47 -25.20 16.68
N ARG A 212 -24.29 -24.19 16.89
CA ARG A 212 -24.70 -23.78 18.24
C ARG A 212 -25.63 -24.86 18.82
N HIS A 213 -25.25 -25.44 19.92
CA HIS A 213 -26.13 -26.33 20.68
C HIS A 213 -27.12 -25.46 21.45
N GLN A 214 -28.42 -25.60 21.18
CA GLN A 214 -29.45 -25.01 22.02
C GLN A 214 -29.64 -25.93 23.22
N ASN A 215 -29.34 -25.43 24.43
CA ASN A 215 -29.74 -26.08 25.68
C ASN A 215 -31.18 -25.77 25.96
#